data_09c7c568bdf1e4e314f3cf6ab9efc7bd
#
_entry.id   09c7c568bdf1e4e314f3cf6ab9efc7bd
#
_cell.length_a   1.000
_cell.length_b   1.000
_cell.length_c   1.000
_cell.angle_alpha   90.00
_cell.angle_beta   90.00
_cell.angle_gamma   90.00
#
_symmetry.space_group_name_H-M   'P 1'
#
loop_
_entity.id
_entity.type
_entity.pdbx_description
1 polymer ?
#
loop_
_entity_poly.entity_id
_entity_poly.type
_entity_poly.pdbx_seq_one_letter_code
_entity_poly.pdbx_strand_id
1 'polypeptide(L)'
;MVVFFGLASGMPSAFAYPSNNVPLDNWAYEGLDKLAGFGLIRSDVYGMRPYTRLEVARLVGEALDTQKKEKLKLPSLIQYYLDKFTAEYKQELAYYGHGKGEPPAELSVKPLDSAAETYVNSQGTPQTFLNTNGVHQYPYGNGSLVGYEGTPLLPNNQGIVYGKGSNLAFQFSSSFEALGLFSGYVEPIFLLRQNSSDGFVTGGTPSVVGSYGTSYVDLLAGYLKFSPTNSFELEIGRDSLWWGQGYTGSLVLTDNAPPLDMIKIANPVPMILPWYFSYLGPFQYSLFCARMDADRDFPNSLLAGERVDFKPTPNLELGASQTVLFGGQGSPSPETALNYFELMSFYKLGGAGYPESHEAAFDFRYTMPELWDSQLYGEWGGADTGFKPSIREFLFQDIGYILGLYMPRITPDGKSDLRLEYTDDVNEGFPGTNDRLWYTNSIYVTGYTYNGLLMGDPIGPDARQGFIRTTRYIYNDLKIGADLTYTQRGANMGRCISGELAMGADVTYDVTSSVSTMMRYAWGEIRNFDQESGVNQLDNLFMLQVKYDY
;
A
#
# COMPACT_ATOMS: atom_id res chain seq x y z
N MET A 1 -19.87 -2.21 19.61
CA MET A 1 -20.60 -2.20 18.32
C MET A 1 -22.03 -1.64 18.41
N VAL A 2 -22.75 -1.75 19.49
CA VAL A 2 -24.12 -1.22 19.60
C VAL A 2 -24.22 0.31 19.80
N VAL A 3 -23.15 0.99 20.21
CA VAL A 3 -23.15 2.45 20.51
C VAL A 3 -22.98 3.33 19.26
N PHE A 4 -22.46 2.81 18.17
CA PHE A 4 -22.21 3.60 16.94
C PHE A 4 -23.44 3.78 16.03
N PHE A 5 -24.45 2.95 16.12
CA PHE A 5 -25.65 3.06 15.27
C PHE A 5 -26.66 4.13 15.71
N GLY A 6 -26.52 4.68 16.91
CA GLY A 6 -27.46 5.65 17.48
C GLY A 6 -27.19 7.13 17.18
N LEU A 7 -26.05 7.49 16.58
CA LEU A 7 -25.63 8.88 16.41
C LEU A 7 -25.81 9.46 14.99
N ALA A 8 -26.34 8.67 14.05
CA ALA A 8 -26.54 9.10 12.66
C ALA A 8 -27.87 9.87 12.39
N SER A 9 -28.65 10.21 13.41
CA SER A 9 -29.99 10.80 13.25
C SER A 9 -30.02 12.31 13.25
N GLY A 10 -29.13 12.97 12.52
CA GLY A 10 -29.14 14.44 12.47
C GLY A 10 -28.58 15.12 11.24
N MET A 11 -28.11 14.36 10.25
CA MET A 11 -27.65 14.93 8.98
C MET A 11 -28.75 14.81 7.92
N PRO A 12 -28.95 15.84 7.05
CA PRO A 12 -29.82 15.69 5.90
C PRO A 12 -29.33 14.50 5.08
N SER A 13 -30.23 13.61 4.72
CA SER A 13 -29.97 12.46 3.83
C SER A 13 -29.62 12.98 2.44
N ALA A 14 -28.38 13.41 2.23
CA ALA A 14 -27.81 13.38 0.90
C ALA A 14 -27.72 11.90 0.54
N PHE A 15 -28.39 11.48 -0.52
CA PHE A 15 -28.21 10.14 -1.07
C PHE A 15 -26.72 9.91 -1.25
N ALA A 16 -26.22 8.77 -0.81
CA ALA A 16 -24.82 8.39 -1.05
C ALA A 16 -24.57 8.36 -2.56
N TYR A 17 -23.36 8.66 -2.95
CA TYR A 17 -22.88 8.42 -4.32
C TYR A 17 -22.04 7.14 -4.27
N PRO A 18 -22.49 6.02 -4.89
CA PRO A 18 -21.67 4.81 -4.95
C PRO A 18 -20.42 5.11 -5.75
N SER A 19 -19.27 4.64 -5.29
CA SER A 19 -18.00 5.02 -5.88
C SER A 19 -17.00 3.89 -5.81
N ASN A 20 -16.41 3.55 -6.96
CA ASN A 20 -15.33 2.58 -7.03
C ASN A 20 -14.03 3.13 -6.47
N ASN A 21 -13.13 2.23 -6.05
CA ASN A 21 -11.77 2.58 -5.66
C ASN A 21 -10.93 2.99 -6.88
N VAL A 22 -10.01 3.91 -6.67
CA VAL A 22 -8.98 4.28 -7.64
C VAL A 22 -7.79 3.34 -7.45
N PRO A 23 -7.40 2.54 -8.46
CA PRO A 23 -6.27 1.64 -8.35
C PRO A 23 -4.99 2.34 -7.86
N LEU A 24 -4.16 1.66 -7.05
CA LEU A 24 -3.00 2.25 -6.39
C LEU A 24 -1.91 2.72 -7.37
N ASP A 25 -1.86 2.16 -8.59
CA ASP A 25 -0.97 2.55 -9.69
C ASP A 25 -1.51 3.71 -10.55
N ASN A 26 -2.68 4.29 -10.20
CA ASN A 26 -3.32 5.33 -11.01
C ASN A 26 -2.60 6.68 -10.89
N TRP A 27 -2.51 7.40 -12.00
CA TRP A 27 -1.92 8.75 -12.10
C TRP A 27 -2.53 9.78 -11.13
N ALA A 28 -3.75 9.54 -10.66
CA ALA A 28 -4.47 10.43 -9.75
C ALA A 28 -3.70 10.68 -8.44
N TYR A 29 -3.03 9.67 -7.87
CA TYR A 29 -2.25 9.84 -6.64
C TYR A 29 -1.11 10.85 -6.82
N GLU A 30 -0.35 10.73 -7.91
CA GLU A 30 0.71 11.69 -8.22
C GLU A 30 0.15 13.09 -8.50
N GLY A 31 -0.98 13.17 -9.22
CA GLY A 31 -1.66 14.43 -9.46
C GLY A 31 -2.11 15.10 -8.16
N LEU A 32 -2.70 14.36 -7.22
CA LEU A 32 -3.10 14.86 -5.90
C LEU A 32 -1.88 15.31 -5.08
N ASP A 33 -0.78 14.55 -5.08
CA ASP A 33 0.48 14.94 -4.44
C ASP A 33 0.98 16.29 -4.97
N LYS A 34 0.88 16.53 -6.30
CA LYS A 34 1.24 17.82 -6.90
C LYS A 34 0.30 18.92 -6.47
N LEU A 35 -1.02 18.70 -6.47
CA LEU A 35 -2.00 19.71 -6.03
C LEU A 35 -1.79 20.07 -4.54
N ALA A 36 -1.59 19.07 -3.67
CA ALA A 36 -1.27 19.26 -2.26
C ALA A 36 0.07 20.01 -2.08
N GLY A 37 1.09 19.63 -2.84
CA GLY A 37 2.40 20.28 -2.84
C GLY A 37 2.42 21.73 -3.36
N PHE A 38 1.32 22.20 -3.93
CA PHE A 38 1.10 23.61 -4.27
C PHE A 38 0.08 24.29 -3.37
N GLY A 39 -0.29 23.63 -2.26
CA GLY A 39 -1.17 24.18 -1.25
C GLY A 39 -2.65 24.25 -1.63
N LEU A 40 -3.06 23.60 -2.73
CA LEU A 40 -4.43 23.62 -3.22
C LEU A 40 -5.32 22.63 -2.45
N ILE A 41 -4.73 21.59 -1.86
CA ILE A 41 -5.39 20.56 -1.06
C ILE A 41 -4.77 20.56 0.34
N ARG A 42 -5.61 20.53 1.37
CA ARG A 42 -5.21 20.50 2.79
C ARG A 42 -6.00 19.50 3.62
N SER A 43 -7.05 18.90 3.06
CA SER A 43 -7.93 17.98 3.78
C SER A 43 -7.76 16.52 3.36
N ASP A 44 -6.73 16.21 2.58
CA ASP A 44 -6.34 14.86 2.20
C ASP A 44 -5.94 14.02 3.42
N VAL A 45 -6.31 12.74 3.42
CA VAL A 45 -5.87 11.73 4.38
C VAL A 45 -5.08 10.71 3.59
N TYR A 46 -3.75 10.83 3.62
CA TYR A 46 -2.84 10.08 2.74
C TYR A 46 -2.60 8.65 3.20
N GLY A 47 -2.62 8.42 4.51
CA GLY A 47 -2.22 7.15 5.11
C GLY A 47 -3.16 5.97 4.82
N MET A 48 -4.36 6.21 4.29
CA MET A 48 -5.34 5.17 3.96
C MET A 48 -5.68 5.19 2.48
N ARG A 49 -5.24 4.20 1.75
CA ARG A 49 -5.50 4.01 0.31
C ARG A 49 -6.01 2.60 0.04
N PRO A 50 -6.76 2.33 -1.03
CA PRO A 50 -7.11 3.22 -2.13
C PRO A 50 -8.14 4.29 -1.76
N TYR A 51 -8.07 5.45 -2.42
CA TYR A 51 -9.13 6.44 -2.39
C TYR A 51 -10.31 5.97 -3.23
N THR A 52 -11.52 6.36 -2.84
CA THR A 52 -12.66 6.27 -3.74
C THR A 52 -12.60 7.37 -4.80
N ARG A 53 -13.23 7.17 -5.97
CA ARG A 53 -13.37 8.23 -6.98
C ARG A 53 -14.05 9.46 -6.40
N LEU A 54 -15.00 9.26 -5.47
CA LEU A 54 -15.68 10.32 -4.75
C LEU A 54 -14.72 11.15 -3.88
N GLU A 55 -13.78 10.48 -3.18
CA GLU A 55 -12.75 11.18 -2.39
C GLU A 55 -11.81 11.99 -3.29
N VAL A 56 -11.34 11.42 -4.40
CA VAL A 56 -10.52 12.16 -5.37
C VAL A 56 -11.26 13.41 -5.86
N ALA A 57 -12.54 13.28 -6.23
CA ALA A 57 -13.34 14.42 -6.67
C ALA A 57 -13.55 15.46 -5.57
N ARG A 58 -13.70 15.06 -4.31
CA ARG A 58 -13.78 15.98 -3.16
C ARG A 58 -12.50 16.82 -3.03
N LEU A 59 -11.34 16.15 -3.12
CA LEU A 59 -10.03 16.82 -3.05
C LEU A 59 -9.78 17.76 -4.24
N VAL A 60 -10.16 17.35 -5.45
CA VAL A 60 -10.09 18.20 -6.65
C VAL A 60 -11.05 19.39 -6.52
N GLY A 61 -12.25 19.18 -5.97
CA GLY A 61 -13.20 20.26 -5.67
C GLY A 61 -12.60 21.30 -4.71
N GLU A 62 -11.94 20.84 -3.64
CA GLU A 62 -11.18 21.71 -2.73
C GLU A 62 -10.11 22.52 -3.47
N ALA A 63 -9.35 21.87 -4.38
CA ALA A 63 -8.33 22.55 -5.16
C ALA A 63 -8.91 23.64 -6.08
N LEU A 64 -10.04 23.38 -6.73
CA LEU A 64 -10.75 24.36 -7.58
C LEU A 64 -11.27 25.54 -6.76
N ASP A 65 -11.83 25.28 -5.58
CA ASP A 65 -12.32 26.32 -4.66
C ASP A 65 -11.18 27.18 -4.13
N THR A 66 -10.05 26.57 -3.75
CA THR A 66 -8.85 27.27 -3.29
C THR A 66 -8.31 28.18 -4.39
N GLN A 67 -8.15 27.66 -5.62
CA GLN A 67 -7.73 28.44 -6.78
C GLN A 67 -8.62 29.67 -7.00
N LYS A 68 -9.94 29.46 -6.96
CA LYS A 68 -10.93 30.52 -7.18
C LYS A 68 -10.95 31.57 -6.06
N LYS A 69 -10.93 31.12 -4.81
CA LYS A 69 -10.98 31.98 -3.61
C LYS A 69 -9.73 32.87 -3.52
N GLU A 70 -8.56 32.27 -3.74
CA GLU A 70 -7.28 32.97 -3.63
C GLU A 70 -6.83 33.64 -4.95
N LYS A 71 -7.59 33.45 -6.02
CA LYS A 71 -7.28 33.98 -7.38
C LYS A 71 -5.88 33.59 -7.84
N LEU A 72 -5.47 32.38 -7.57
CA LEU A 72 -4.12 31.90 -7.87
C LEU A 72 -3.90 31.74 -9.38
N LYS A 73 -2.77 32.27 -9.86
CA LYS A 73 -2.26 31.93 -11.20
C LYS A 73 -1.38 30.69 -11.07
N LEU A 74 -1.89 29.57 -11.51
CA LEU A 74 -1.21 28.28 -11.39
C LEU A 74 -0.09 28.11 -12.43
N PRO A 75 0.99 27.39 -12.09
CA PRO A 75 1.93 26.87 -13.08
C PRO A 75 1.23 25.96 -14.10
N SER A 76 1.78 25.89 -15.30
CA SER A 76 1.18 25.11 -16.41
C SER A 76 1.00 23.61 -16.05
N LEU A 77 1.91 23.04 -15.27
CA LEU A 77 1.83 21.66 -14.82
C LEU A 77 0.61 21.44 -13.89
N ILE A 78 0.38 22.34 -12.95
CA ILE A 78 -0.74 22.23 -12.00
C ILE A 78 -2.08 22.42 -12.72
N GLN A 79 -2.14 23.36 -13.67
CA GLN A 79 -3.31 23.55 -14.52
C GLN A 79 -3.60 22.29 -15.36
N TYR A 80 -2.54 21.66 -15.93
CA TYR A 80 -2.66 20.41 -16.67
C TYR A 80 -3.31 19.29 -15.82
N TYR A 81 -2.86 19.10 -14.56
CA TYR A 81 -3.47 18.12 -13.67
C TYR A 81 -4.91 18.47 -13.32
N LEU A 82 -5.22 19.74 -13.03
CA LEU A 82 -6.60 20.15 -12.76
C LEU A 82 -7.53 19.89 -13.96
N ASP A 83 -7.06 20.18 -15.18
CA ASP A 83 -7.82 19.92 -16.40
C ASP A 83 -8.05 18.41 -16.61
N LYS A 84 -7.01 17.59 -16.40
CA LYS A 84 -7.09 16.12 -16.47
C LYS A 84 -8.08 15.56 -15.44
N PHE A 85 -7.99 15.99 -14.18
CA PHE A 85 -8.95 15.62 -13.12
C PHE A 85 -10.37 16.06 -13.43
N THR A 86 -10.55 17.29 -13.91
CA THR A 86 -11.89 17.82 -14.22
C THR A 86 -12.55 17.05 -15.37
N ALA A 87 -11.77 16.57 -16.33
CA ALA A 87 -12.27 15.75 -17.41
C ALA A 87 -12.66 14.35 -16.93
N GLU A 88 -11.79 13.69 -16.17
CA GLU A 88 -11.96 12.32 -15.68
C GLU A 88 -13.06 12.18 -14.62
N TYR A 89 -13.10 13.10 -13.64
CA TYR A 89 -14.01 13.02 -12.47
C TYR A 89 -15.22 13.96 -12.59
N LYS A 90 -15.66 14.22 -13.82
CA LYS A 90 -16.72 15.19 -14.13
C LYS A 90 -18.04 14.91 -13.40
N GLN A 91 -18.43 13.65 -13.27
CA GLN A 91 -19.70 13.25 -12.64
C GLN A 91 -19.63 13.42 -11.13
N GLU A 92 -18.56 12.95 -10.52
CA GLU A 92 -18.33 13.05 -9.07
C GLU A 92 -18.12 14.51 -8.63
N LEU A 93 -17.45 15.32 -9.46
CA LEU A 93 -17.32 16.78 -9.23
C LEU A 93 -18.67 17.49 -9.28
N ALA A 94 -19.57 17.07 -10.18
CA ALA A 94 -20.93 17.64 -10.23
C ALA A 94 -21.74 17.32 -8.98
N TYR A 95 -21.54 16.14 -8.37
CA TYR A 95 -22.13 15.79 -7.08
C TYR A 95 -21.73 16.78 -5.97
N TYR A 96 -20.50 17.28 -5.97
CA TYR A 96 -20.00 18.32 -5.05
C TYR A 96 -20.31 19.75 -5.50
N GLY A 97 -21.11 19.95 -6.57
CA GLY A 97 -21.49 21.27 -7.07
C GLY A 97 -20.43 21.94 -7.96
N HIS A 98 -19.40 21.21 -8.37
CA HIS A 98 -18.39 21.66 -9.31
C HIS A 98 -18.72 21.19 -10.73
N GLY A 99 -19.21 22.09 -11.58
CA GLY A 99 -19.52 21.80 -12.97
C GLY A 99 -20.99 21.48 -13.25
N LYS A 100 -21.28 21.16 -14.52
CA LYS A 100 -22.59 20.73 -15.01
C LYS A 100 -22.51 19.24 -15.30
N GLY A 101 -22.79 18.40 -14.32
CA GLY A 101 -22.97 16.96 -14.50
C GLY A 101 -24.46 16.63 -14.48
N GLU A 102 -24.84 15.57 -15.15
CA GLU A 102 -26.13 14.93 -14.94
C GLU A 102 -26.07 14.13 -13.63
N PRO A 103 -27.17 14.04 -12.87
CA PRO A 103 -27.22 13.15 -11.72
C PRO A 103 -26.86 11.71 -12.18
N PRO A 104 -26.27 10.89 -11.28
CA PRO A 104 -25.91 9.51 -11.64
C PRO A 104 -27.14 8.78 -12.16
N ALA A 105 -26.97 8.08 -13.27
CA ALA A 105 -28.02 7.23 -13.84
C ALA A 105 -28.39 6.12 -12.84
N GLU A 106 -29.61 5.59 -12.89
CA GLU A 106 -29.99 4.42 -12.08
C GLU A 106 -29.02 3.25 -12.27
N LEU A 107 -28.43 3.13 -13.45
CA LEU A 107 -27.38 2.18 -13.80
C LEU A 107 -26.38 2.85 -14.74
N SER A 108 -25.13 2.91 -14.33
CA SER A 108 -23.98 3.28 -15.17
C SER A 108 -23.05 2.10 -15.30
N VAL A 109 -22.66 1.75 -16.50
CA VAL A 109 -21.71 0.65 -16.77
C VAL A 109 -20.61 1.17 -17.67
N LYS A 110 -19.37 0.97 -17.26
CA LYS A 110 -18.18 1.17 -18.08
C LYS A 110 -17.60 -0.21 -18.43
N PRO A 111 -17.92 -0.74 -19.64
CA PRO A 111 -17.44 -2.06 -20.05
C PRO A 111 -15.92 -2.16 -20.17
N LEU A 112 -15.26 -1.04 -20.45
CA LEU A 112 -13.81 -0.87 -20.46
C LEU A 112 -13.48 0.44 -19.74
N ASP A 113 -13.05 0.34 -18.51
CA ASP A 113 -12.63 1.49 -17.67
C ASP A 113 -11.14 1.79 -17.87
N SER A 114 -10.31 0.74 -17.96
CA SER A 114 -8.90 0.84 -18.34
C SER A 114 -8.43 -0.42 -19.07
N ALA A 115 -7.31 -0.31 -19.78
CA ALA A 115 -6.58 -1.44 -20.33
C ALA A 115 -5.08 -1.16 -20.30
N ALA A 116 -4.26 -2.15 -19.97
CA ALA A 116 -2.82 -2.02 -19.97
C ALA A 116 -2.15 -3.25 -20.59
N GLU A 117 -1.10 -2.98 -21.36
CA GLU A 117 -0.15 -3.98 -21.84
C GLU A 117 1.21 -3.64 -21.26
N THR A 118 1.82 -4.61 -20.56
CA THR A 118 3.11 -4.43 -19.90
C THR A 118 4.07 -5.53 -20.33
N TYR A 119 5.19 -5.12 -20.93
CA TYR A 119 6.33 -6.00 -21.21
C TYR A 119 7.39 -5.80 -20.14
N VAL A 120 7.87 -6.90 -19.53
CA VAL A 120 8.96 -6.88 -18.55
C VAL A 120 10.01 -7.91 -18.95
N ASN A 121 11.27 -7.48 -19.00
CA ASN A 121 12.42 -8.38 -19.07
C ASN A 121 13.22 -8.25 -17.78
N SER A 122 13.19 -9.30 -16.95
CA SER A 122 13.93 -9.38 -15.69
C SER A 122 15.05 -10.41 -15.82
N GLN A 123 16.29 -10.03 -15.51
CA GLN A 123 17.43 -10.93 -15.54
C GLN A 123 17.88 -11.36 -14.13
N GLY A 124 17.27 -10.78 -13.10
CA GLY A 124 17.56 -11.08 -11.71
C GLY A 124 17.05 -12.43 -11.22
N THR A 125 17.59 -12.88 -10.10
CA THR A 125 17.04 -13.96 -9.28
C THR A 125 16.61 -13.32 -7.96
N PRO A 126 15.35 -13.49 -7.52
CA PRO A 126 14.87 -12.86 -6.29
C PRO A 126 15.62 -13.37 -5.06
N GLN A 127 15.85 -12.50 -4.08
CA GLN A 127 16.38 -12.89 -2.78
C GLN A 127 15.28 -13.58 -1.94
N THR A 128 15.71 -14.47 -1.05
CA THR A 128 14.84 -15.21 -0.15
C THR A 128 14.84 -14.60 1.25
N PHE A 129 13.71 -14.65 1.95
CA PHE A 129 13.55 -14.17 3.32
C PHE A 129 13.40 -15.35 4.28
N LEU A 130 14.23 -15.37 5.33
CA LEU A 130 14.31 -16.48 6.27
C LEU A 130 13.69 -16.13 7.62
N ASN A 131 13.02 -17.11 8.24
CA ASN A 131 12.54 -17.01 9.61
C ASN A 131 13.64 -17.47 10.58
N THR A 132 14.04 -16.61 11.49
CA THR A 132 15.01 -16.91 12.53
C THR A 132 14.39 -17.08 13.91
N ASN A 133 13.10 -16.75 14.08
CA ASN A 133 12.39 -16.84 15.38
C ASN A 133 12.08 -18.27 15.85
N GLY A 134 12.27 -19.28 15.00
CA GLY A 134 11.86 -20.66 15.26
C GLY A 134 12.80 -21.51 16.11
N VAL A 135 13.84 -20.94 16.76
CA VAL A 135 14.93 -21.72 17.37
C VAL A 135 14.54 -22.55 18.57
N HIS A 136 13.47 -22.23 19.30
CA HIS A 136 13.30 -22.78 20.64
C HIS A 136 11.98 -23.49 20.99
N GLN A 137 10.97 -23.50 20.14
CA GLN A 137 9.65 -24.02 20.57
C GLN A 137 8.89 -24.95 19.63
N TYR A 138 9.22 -25.05 18.34
CA TYR A 138 8.47 -25.86 17.37
C TYR A 138 9.38 -26.64 16.41
N PRO A 139 8.88 -27.72 15.75
CA PRO A 139 9.70 -28.62 14.92
C PRO A 139 10.26 -28.00 13.64
N TYR A 140 9.91 -26.75 13.33
CA TYR A 140 10.41 -26.01 12.17
C TYR A 140 11.62 -25.19 12.62
N GLY A 141 12.82 -25.69 12.36
CA GLY A 141 14.07 -25.10 12.86
C GLY A 141 14.46 -23.78 12.18
N ASN A 142 15.53 -23.18 12.68
CA ASN A 142 16.20 -22.01 12.09
C ASN A 142 16.35 -22.15 10.58
N GLY A 143 15.97 -21.09 9.84
CA GLY A 143 16.15 -21.00 8.41
C GLY A 143 14.98 -21.51 7.57
N SER A 144 13.77 -21.63 8.14
CA SER A 144 12.56 -21.80 7.33
C SER A 144 12.34 -20.55 6.49
N LEU A 145 11.88 -20.75 5.25
CA LEU A 145 11.58 -19.65 4.34
C LEU A 145 10.29 -18.95 4.79
N VAL A 146 10.33 -17.62 4.92
CA VAL A 146 9.15 -16.77 5.14
C VAL A 146 8.54 -16.38 3.81
N GLY A 147 9.38 -15.92 2.88
CA GLY A 147 8.95 -15.42 1.60
C GLY A 147 10.14 -15.07 0.70
N TYR A 148 9.88 -14.26 -0.30
CA TYR A 148 10.86 -13.80 -1.27
C TYR A 148 10.57 -12.38 -1.76
N GLU A 149 11.56 -11.76 -2.39
CA GLU A 149 11.52 -10.38 -2.87
C GLU A 149 10.43 -10.14 -3.94
N GLY A 150 10.11 -11.16 -4.74
CA GLY A 150 9.25 -11.04 -5.91
C GLY A 150 10.04 -10.75 -7.16
N THR A 151 9.72 -9.69 -7.89
CA THR A 151 10.48 -9.29 -9.07
C THR A 151 11.66 -8.41 -8.68
N PRO A 152 12.92 -8.84 -8.87
CA PRO A 152 14.09 -8.04 -8.55
C PRO A 152 14.07 -6.65 -9.19
N LEU A 153 14.55 -5.63 -8.47
CA LEU A 153 14.64 -4.23 -8.90
C LEU A 153 13.30 -3.50 -9.10
N LEU A 154 12.17 -4.12 -8.76
CA LEU A 154 10.92 -3.40 -8.55
C LEU A 154 10.84 -2.94 -7.09
N PRO A 155 10.61 -1.66 -6.82
CA PRO A 155 10.45 -1.18 -5.44
C PRO A 155 9.28 -1.84 -4.71
N ASN A 156 8.25 -2.24 -5.47
CA ASN A 156 7.04 -2.91 -4.99
C ASN A 156 6.46 -3.76 -6.13
N ASN A 157 5.95 -4.95 -5.83
CA ASN A 157 5.45 -5.89 -6.84
C ASN A 157 4.02 -5.55 -7.33
N GLN A 158 3.25 -4.75 -6.60
CA GLN A 158 1.85 -4.45 -6.92
C GLN A 158 1.01 -5.73 -7.15
N GLY A 159 1.29 -6.75 -6.36
CA GLY A 159 0.63 -8.07 -6.47
C GLY A 159 1.04 -8.92 -7.67
N ILE A 160 1.95 -8.45 -8.52
CA ILE A 160 2.34 -9.14 -9.76
C ILE A 160 3.82 -9.52 -9.72
N VAL A 161 4.12 -10.80 -9.85
CA VAL A 161 5.51 -11.30 -9.96
C VAL A 161 5.83 -11.66 -11.40
N TYR A 162 6.85 -11.01 -11.95
CA TYR A 162 7.40 -11.33 -13.27
C TYR A 162 8.54 -12.34 -13.11
N GLY A 163 8.54 -13.38 -13.94
CA GLY A 163 9.59 -14.40 -13.95
C GLY A 163 10.87 -13.90 -14.62
N LYS A 164 11.95 -14.67 -14.47
CA LYS A 164 13.22 -14.41 -15.16
C LYS A 164 13.06 -14.51 -16.67
N GLY A 165 13.58 -13.55 -17.42
CA GLY A 165 13.44 -13.43 -18.88
C GLY A 165 12.29 -12.51 -19.26
N SER A 166 11.70 -12.77 -20.44
CA SER A 166 10.62 -11.94 -20.99
C SER A 166 9.26 -12.33 -20.46
N ASN A 167 8.48 -11.32 -20.10
CA ASN A 167 7.12 -11.45 -19.58
C ASN A 167 6.21 -10.47 -20.33
N LEU A 168 4.96 -10.85 -20.54
CA LEU A 168 3.95 -10.00 -21.16
C LEU A 168 2.65 -10.09 -20.35
N ALA A 169 2.20 -8.99 -19.81
CA ALA A 169 0.97 -8.88 -19.04
C ALA A 169 -0.08 -8.07 -19.79
N PHE A 170 -1.31 -8.55 -19.78
CA PHE A 170 -2.48 -7.85 -20.27
C PHE A 170 -3.47 -7.71 -19.13
N GLN A 171 -3.90 -6.48 -18.87
CA GLN A 171 -4.88 -6.13 -17.85
C GLN A 171 -5.98 -5.31 -18.50
N PHE A 172 -7.21 -5.46 -18.03
CA PHE A 172 -8.28 -4.54 -18.35
C PHE A 172 -9.27 -4.47 -17.20
N SER A 173 -9.94 -3.36 -17.05
CA SER A 173 -10.92 -3.20 -16.00
C SER A 173 -12.30 -2.83 -16.57
N SER A 174 -13.32 -3.20 -15.80
CA SER A 174 -14.72 -2.84 -16.04
C SER A 174 -15.35 -2.42 -14.72
N SER A 175 -16.25 -1.47 -14.76
CA SER A 175 -16.93 -1.00 -13.56
C SER A 175 -18.42 -0.74 -13.79
N PHE A 176 -19.19 -0.72 -12.71
CA PHE A 176 -20.57 -0.29 -12.73
C PHE A 176 -20.94 0.45 -11.43
N GLU A 177 -21.98 1.28 -11.54
CA GLU A 177 -22.65 1.95 -10.43
C GLU A 177 -24.16 1.78 -10.61
N ALA A 178 -24.88 1.46 -9.54
CA ALA A 178 -26.32 1.14 -9.61
C ALA A 178 -27.10 1.64 -8.42
N LEU A 179 -28.34 2.10 -8.69
CA LEU A 179 -29.35 2.46 -7.71
C LEU A 179 -28.92 3.54 -6.69
N GLY A 180 -27.84 4.28 -6.95
CA GLY A 180 -27.26 5.22 -6.00
C GLY A 180 -26.72 4.58 -4.71
N LEU A 181 -26.54 3.25 -4.66
CA LEU A 181 -26.15 2.48 -3.48
C LEU A 181 -25.04 1.47 -3.73
N PHE A 182 -24.95 0.95 -4.94
CA PHE A 182 -24.03 -0.14 -5.29
C PHE A 182 -23.01 0.33 -6.30
N SER A 183 -21.78 -0.12 -6.14
CA SER A 183 -20.76 -0.08 -7.18
C SER A 183 -19.99 -1.40 -7.23
N GLY A 184 -19.39 -1.68 -8.37
CA GLY A 184 -18.58 -2.87 -8.55
C GLY A 184 -17.49 -2.64 -9.56
N TYR A 185 -16.42 -3.39 -9.40
CA TYR A 185 -15.20 -3.29 -10.22
C TYR A 185 -14.62 -4.68 -10.44
N VAL A 186 -14.04 -4.90 -11.60
CA VAL A 186 -13.35 -6.14 -11.93
C VAL A 186 -12.14 -5.84 -12.80
N GLU A 187 -10.99 -6.44 -12.46
CA GLU A 187 -9.72 -6.27 -13.17
C GLU A 187 -8.96 -7.59 -13.25
N PRO A 188 -9.20 -8.41 -14.32
CA PRO A 188 -8.40 -9.58 -14.60
C PRO A 188 -7.04 -9.23 -15.18
N ILE A 189 -6.05 -10.09 -14.91
CA ILE A 189 -4.73 -10.09 -15.52
C ILE A 189 -4.46 -11.42 -16.24
N PHE A 190 -3.83 -11.31 -17.41
CA PHE A 190 -3.28 -12.42 -18.17
C PHE A 190 -1.78 -12.22 -18.29
N LEU A 191 -0.99 -13.08 -17.67
CA LEU A 191 0.46 -12.98 -17.64
C LEU A 191 1.09 -14.17 -18.35
N LEU A 192 1.90 -13.88 -19.37
CA LEU A 192 2.72 -14.84 -20.11
C LEU A 192 4.18 -14.66 -19.71
N ARG A 193 4.85 -15.73 -19.30
CA ARG A 193 6.24 -15.74 -18.89
C ARG A 193 7.06 -16.61 -19.83
N GLN A 194 8.26 -16.18 -20.19
CA GLN A 194 9.18 -16.98 -20.98
C GLN A 194 9.62 -18.25 -20.22
N ASN A 195 9.91 -18.07 -18.95
CA ASN A 195 10.30 -19.17 -18.06
C ASN A 195 9.23 -19.28 -16.95
N SER A 196 8.90 -20.52 -16.56
CA SER A 196 8.30 -20.72 -15.26
C SER A 196 9.27 -20.11 -14.23
N SER A 197 8.81 -19.31 -13.30
CA SER A 197 9.58 -19.13 -12.09
C SER A 197 9.64 -20.52 -11.47
N ASP A 198 10.74 -21.24 -11.63
CA ASP A 198 10.99 -22.44 -10.84
C ASP A 198 10.95 -21.94 -9.41
N GLY A 199 9.77 -22.14 -8.80
CA GLY A 199 9.46 -21.62 -7.52
C GLY A 199 10.61 -21.98 -6.62
N PHE A 200 10.97 -21.10 -5.75
CA PHE A 200 12.03 -21.33 -4.79
C PHE A 200 11.76 -22.67 -4.15
N VAL A 201 12.48 -23.69 -4.59
CA VAL A 201 12.37 -25.05 -4.06
C VAL A 201 12.99 -25.00 -2.69
N THR A 202 12.15 -24.85 -1.73
CA THR A 202 12.56 -25.00 -0.36
C THR A 202 12.47 -26.47 0.01
N GLY A 203 13.57 -27.02 0.39
CA GLY A 203 13.62 -28.38 0.94
C GLY A 203 12.97 -28.52 2.32
N GLY A 204 12.02 -27.66 2.67
CA GLY A 204 11.29 -27.67 3.92
C GLY A 204 9.78 -27.65 3.70
N THR A 205 9.04 -28.45 4.41
CA THR A 205 7.57 -28.35 4.49
C THR A 205 7.18 -27.34 5.58
N PRO A 206 6.23 -26.42 5.31
CA PRO A 206 5.46 -26.28 4.09
C PRO A 206 6.21 -25.55 2.96
N SER A 207 5.89 -25.88 1.72
CA SER A 207 6.43 -25.18 0.56
C SER A 207 5.71 -23.82 0.42
N VAL A 208 6.39 -22.76 0.76
CA VAL A 208 5.84 -21.41 0.82
C VAL A 208 5.59 -20.79 -0.56
N VAL A 209 6.04 -21.42 -1.63
CA VAL A 209 5.97 -20.83 -2.96
C VAL A 209 5.36 -21.78 -3.95
N GLY A 210 4.19 -21.41 -4.48
CA GLY A 210 3.63 -22.05 -5.66
C GLY A 210 4.55 -21.86 -6.88
N SER A 211 4.72 -22.89 -7.71
CA SER A 211 5.38 -22.73 -9.00
C SER A 211 4.47 -21.91 -9.91
N TYR A 212 4.90 -20.72 -10.27
CA TYR A 212 4.21 -19.92 -11.27
C TYR A 212 4.48 -20.52 -12.66
N GLY A 213 3.44 -21.01 -13.33
CA GLY A 213 3.52 -21.51 -14.69
C GLY A 213 3.93 -20.43 -15.70
N THR A 214 4.19 -20.85 -16.95
CA THR A 214 4.49 -19.94 -18.07
C THR A 214 3.29 -19.10 -18.48
N SER A 215 2.08 -19.49 -18.09
CA SER A 215 0.85 -18.70 -18.27
C SER A 215 0.09 -18.64 -16.95
N TYR A 216 -0.43 -17.46 -16.63
CA TYR A 216 -1.12 -17.19 -15.41
C TYR A 216 -2.31 -16.28 -15.68
N VAL A 217 -3.44 -16.62 -15.10
CA VAL A 217 -4.66 -15.80 -15.14
C VAL A 217 -5.13 -15.62 -13.72
N ASP A 218 -5.32 -14.38 -13.31
CA ASP A 218 -5.81 -14.04 -11.98
C ASP A 218 -6.71 -12.80 -12.03
N LEU A 219 -7.24 -12.47 -10.90
CA LEU A 219 -8.04 -11.29 -10.66
C LEU A 219 -7.27 -10.34 -9.74
N LEU A 220 -6.80 -9.20 -10.27
CA LEU A 220 -6.13 -8.17 -9.46
C LEU A 220 -7.11 -7.42 -8.58
N ALA A 221 -8.32 -7.17 -9.07
CA ALA A 221 -9.40 -6.63 -8.27
C ALA A 221 -10.74 -7.21 -8.74
N GLY A 222 -11.64 -7.46 -7.80
CA GLY A 222 -12.98 -7.94 -8.11
C GLY A 222 -13.87 -7.83 -6.90
N TYR A 223 -14.61 -6.71 -6.76
CA TYR A 223 -15.40 -6.42 -5.59
C TYR A 223 -16.77 -5.83 -5.90
N LEU A 224 -17.64 -5.96 -4.92
CA LEU A 224 -18.95 -5.29 -4.86
C LEU A 224 -18.97 -4.43 -3.61
N LYS A 225 -19.45 -3.19 -3.76
CA LYS A 225 -19.63 -2.23 -2.66
C LYS A 225 -21.11 -1.92 -2.46
N PHE A 226 -21.44 -1.68 -1.19
CA PHE A 226 -22.71 -1.14 -0.75
C PHE A 226 -22.45 0.10 0.11
N SER A 227 -22.84 1.27 -0.39
CA SER A 227 -22.56 2.57 0.23
C SER A 227 -23.88 3.32 0.49
N PRO A 228 -24.60 3.03 1.58
CA PRO A 228 -25.87 3.69 1.89
C PRO A 228 -25.70 5.16 2.35
N THR A 229 -24.51 5.53 2.80
CA THR A 229 -24.17 6.89 3.24
C THR A 229 -22.70 7.19 2.93
N ASN A 230 -22.33 8.47 2.91
CA ASN A 230 -20.92 8.88 2.79
C ASN A 230 -20.06 8.57 4.04
N SER A 231 -20.66 8.03 5.09
CA SER A 231 -19.96 7.67 6.33
C SER A 231 -19.83 6.16 6.53
N PHE A 232 -20.39 5.36 5.62
CA PHE A 232 -20.37 3.90 5.72
C PHE A 232 -20.35 3.25 4.35
N GLU A 233 -19.43 2.33 4.17
CA GLU A 233 -19.29 1.48 3.00
C GLU A 233 -18.98 0.05 3.45
N LEU A 234 -19.66 -0.91 2.84
CA LEU A 234 -19.35 -2.33 2.91
C LEU A 234 -18.81 -2.77 1.55
N GLU A 235 -17.64 -3.38 1.55
CA GLU A 235 -17.02 -3.97 0.37
C GLU A 235 -16.81 -5.47 0.58
N ILE A 236 -17.14 -6.26 -0.42
CA ILE A 236 -16.93 -7.71 -0.42
C ILE A 236 -16.26 -8.10 -1.72
N GLY A 237 -15.12 -8.76 -1.64
CA GLY A 237 -14.38 -9.23 -2.80
C GLY A 237 -12.88 -9.12 -2.63
N ARG A 238 -12.19 -8.97 -3.75
CA ARG A 238 -10.73 -8.87 -3.84
C ARG A 238 -10.32 -7.44 -4.15
N ASP A 239 -9.46 -6.87 -3.30
CA ASP A 239 -8.87 -5.54 -3.53
C ASP A 239 -7.53 -5.40 -2.82
N SER A 240 -6.74 -4.39 -3.23
CA SER A 240 -5.49 -4.00 -2.60
C SER A 240 -5.73 -2.92 -1.55
N LEU A 241 -4.94 -2.96 -0.49
CA LEU A 241 -4.92 -1.94 0.56
C LEU A 241 -3.49 -1.42 0.76
N TRP A 242 -3.39 -0.13 1.12
CA TRP A 242 -2.14 0.47 1.56
C TRP A 242 -2.39 1.29 2.82
N TRP A 243 -1.76 0.92 3.92
CA TRP A 243 -1.92 1.54 5.22
C TRP A 243 -0.61 2.09 5.75
N GLY A 244 -0.41 3.39 5.65
CA GLY A 244 0.78 4.11 6.09
C GLY A 244 1.22 5.21 5.15
N GLN A 245 2.26 5.92 5.55
CA GLN A 245 2.75 7.14 4.90
C GLN A 245 3.90 6.89 3.93
N GLY A 246 4.55 5.73 4.03
CA GLY A 246 5.71 5.39 3.22
C GLY A 246 5.43 5.35 1.72
N TYR A 247 6.47 5.53 0.94
CA TYR A 247 6.41 5.60 -0.53
C TYR A 247 6.85 4.30 -1.18
N THR A 248 7.97 3.73 -0.76
CA THR A 248 8.47 2.43 -1.27
C THR A 248 7.73 1.26 -0.65
N GLY A 249 7.30 1.42 0.59
CA GLY A 249 6.57 0.45 1.39
C GLY A 249 5.85 1.09 2.57
N SER A 250 5.22 0.29 3.38
CA SER A 250 4.64 0.65 4.68
C SER A 250 4.82 -0.52 5.63
N LEU A 251 4.98 -0.24 6.92
CA LEU A 251 5.28 -1.27 7.92
C LEU A 251 4.19 -2.33 8.03
N VAL A 252 2.91 -1.96 7.93
CA VAL A 252 1.80 -2.87 8.21
C VAL A 252 1.21 -3.48 6.94
N LEU A 253 0.80 -2.67 5.96
CA LEU A 253 0.07 -3.19 4.81
C LEU A 253 0.34 -2.40 3.54
N THR A 254 0.72 -3.10 2.47
CA THR A 254 0.95 -2.56 1.13
C THR A 254 0.32 -3.46 0.06
N ASP A 255 0.40 -3.03 -1.18
CA ASP A 255 0.05 -3.82 -2.36
C ASP A 255 1.20 -4.69 -2.90
N ASN A 256 2.27 -4.88 -2.12
CA ASN A 256 3.39 -5.74 -2.54
C ASN A 256 2.97 -7.19 -2.74
N ALA A 257 2.19 -7.73 -1.82
CA ALA A 257 1.54 -9.03 -1.97
C ALA A 257 0.32 -8.95 -2.90
N PRO A 258 -0.14 -10.08 -3.46
CA PRO A 258 -1.41 -10.11 -4.21
C PRO A 258 -2.57 -9.53 -3.41
N PRO A 259 -3.58 -8.96 -4.10
CA PRO A 259 -4.75 -8.39 -3.43
C PRO A 259 -5.51 -9.42 -2.59
N LEU A 260 -6.10 -8.96 -1.48
CA LEU A 260 -6.74 -9.80 -0.47
C LEU A 260 -8.22 -10.09 -0.80
N ASP A 261 -8.64 -11.34 -0.64
CA ASP A 261 -10.05 -11.72 -0.62
C ASP A 261 -10.64 -11.37 0.75
N MET A 262 -11.45 -10.29 0.82
CA MET A 262 -11.85 -9.71 2.10
C MET A 262 -13.30 -9.25 2.16
N ILE A 263 -13.77 -9.04 3.38
CA ILE A 263 -14.92 -8.20 3.72
C ILE A 263 -14.35 -6.98 4.43
N LYS A 264 -14.68 -5.78 3.92
CA LYS A 264 -14.18 -4.50 4.43
C LYS A 264 -15.33 -3.57 4.78
N ILE A 265 -15.20 -2.86 5.89
CA ILE A 265 -16.09 -1.77 6.30
C ILE A 265 -15.23 -0.51 6.45
N ALA A 266 -15.63 0.56 5.79
CA ALA A 266 -14.91 1.84 5.81
C ALA A 266 -15.86 3.03 5.65
N ASN A 267 -15.35 4.25 5.77
CA ASN A 267 -16.03 5.42 5.24
C ASN A 267 -15.42 5.81 3.89
N PRO A 268 -16.23 5.95 2.83
CA PRO A 268 -15.75 6.23 1.47
C PRO A 268 -15.07 7.59 1.31
N VAL A 269 -15.38 8.54 2.20
CA VAL A 269 -14.74 9.86 2.30
C VAL A 269 -14.54 10.22 3.78
N PRO A 270 -13.52 11.02 4.13
CA PRO A 270 -13.32 11.46 5.50
C PRO A 270 -14.53 12.23 6.04
N MET A 271 -14.87 12.01 7.31
CA MET A 271 -15.98 12.65 7.99
C MET A 271 -15.52 13.47 9.20
N ILE A 272 -16.31 14.46 9.62
CA ILE A 272 -16.06 15.17 10.87
C ILE A 272 -16.90 14.51 11.97
N LEU A 273 -16.23 14.05 13.02
CA LEU A 273 -16.89 13.44 14.16
C LEU A 273 -17.64 14.50 14.99
N PRO A 274 -18.78 14.15 15.65
CA PRO A 274 -19.56 15.09 16.45
C PRO A 274 -18.87 15.45 17.77
N TRP A 275 -19.31 16.56 18.39
CA TRP A 275 -18.93 17.06 19.72
C TRP A 275 -17.42 17.33 19.83
N TYR A 276 -16.80 16.94 20.94
CA TYR A 276 -15.36 17.14 21.19
C TYR A 276 -14.47 16.41 20.18
N PHE A 277 -14.96 15.35 19.56
CA PHE A 277 -14.20 14.62 18.54
C PHE A 277 -14.05 15.40 17.23
N SER A 278 -14.81 16.48 17.02
CA SER A 278 -14.63 17.37 15.86
C SER A 278 -13.25 18.03 15.82
N TYR A 279 -12.56 18.15 16.95
CA TYR A 279 -11.19 18.66 17.01
C TYR A 279 -10.15 17.69 16.39
N LEU A 280 -10.52 16.43 16.15
CA LEU A 280 -9.69 15.50 15.39
C LEU A 280 -9.63 15.86 13.90
N GLY A 281 -10.52 16.74 13.42
CA GLY A 281 -10.61 17.12 12.00
C GLY A 281 -11.18 16.00 11.13
N PRO A 282 -10.84 15.97 9.84
CA PRO A 282 -11.16 14.86 8.96
C PRO A 282 -10.74 13.52 9.56
N PHE A 283 -11.70 12.61 9.67
CA PHE A 283 -11.54 11.29 10.28
C PHE A 283 -11.91 10.20 9.27
N GLN A 284 -11.04 9.21 9.14
CA GLN A 284 -11.25 8.04 8.30
C GLN A 284 -11.02 6.77 9.09
N TYR A 285 -11.75 5.70 8.76
CA TYR A 285 -11.58 4.38 9.35
C TYR A 285 -11.72 3.29 8.30
N SER A 286 -11.02 2.19 8.51
CA SER A 286 -11.14 0.96 7.73
C SER A 286 -10.97 -0.25 8.63
N LEU A 287 -11.85 -1.24 8.46
CA LEU A 287 -11.85 -2.52 9.14
C LEU A 287 -11.98 -3.59 8.08
N PHE A 288 -11.16 -4.64 8.12
CA PHE A 288 -11.33 -5.77 7.20
C PHE A 288 -11.08 -7.11 7.87
N CYS A 289 -11.59 -8.16 7.25
CA CYS A 289 -11.21 -9.54 7.51
C CYS A 289 -11.01 -10.25 6.16
N ALA A 290 -9.81 -10.80 5.97
CA ALA A 290 -9.40 -11.47 4.75
C ALA A 290 -9.05 -12.93 5.03
N ARG A 291 -9.21 -13.78 4.01
CA ARG A 291 -8.77 -15.17 4.05
C ARG A 291 -7.41 -15.30 3.37
N MET A 292 -6.47 -15.92 4.08
CA MET A 292 -5.12 -16.16 3.58
C MET A 292 -5.06 -17.39 2.67
N ASP A 293 -3.92 -17.56 2.01
CA ASP A 293 -3.65 -18.67 1.10
C ASP A 293 -3.72 -20.06 1.79
N ALA A 294 -3.83 -21.10 0.97
CA ALA A 294 -3.89 -22.48 1.43
C ALA A 294 -2.50 -23.13 1.54
N ASP A 295 -1.48 -22.51 0.95
CA ASP A 295 -0.11 -23.04 0.87
C ASP A 295 0.78 -22.51 2.00
N ARG A 296 0.22 -22.41 3.20
CA ARG A 296 0.92 -21.92 4.39
C ARG A 296 0.83 -22.94 5.55
N ASP A 297 1.61 -22.70 6.60
CA ASP A 297 1.65 -23.55 7.81
C ASP A 297 0.27 -23.82 8.44
N PHE A 298 -0.60 -22.80 8.53
CA PHE A 298 -2.01 -22.94 8.87
C PHE A 298 -2.88 -22.52 7.68
N PRO A 299 -3.23 -23.46 6.78
CA PRO A 299 -3.99 -23.16 5.58
C PRO A 299 -5.28 -22.40 5.87
N ASN A 300 -5.57 -21.39 5.02
CA ASN A 300 -6.77 -20.56 5.13
C ASN A 300 -6.91 -19.83 6.49
N SER A 301 -5.79 -19.46 7.13
CA SER A 301 -5.82 -18.57 8.28
C SER A 301 -6.51 -17.24 7.91
N LEU A 302 -6.93 -16.48 8.90
CA LEU A 302 -7.59 -15.20 8.73
C LEU A 302 -6.64 -14.07 9.08
N LEU A 303 -6.70 -13.00 8.30
CA LEU A 303 -6.06 -11.72 8.59
C LEU A 303 -7.16 -10.71 8.85
N ALA A 304 -7.25 -10.20 10.07
CA ALA A 304 -8.10 -9.07 10.38
C ALA A 304 -7.24 -7.80 10.52
N GLY A 305 -7.79 -6.66 10.11
CA GLY A 305 -7.09 -5.39 10.22
C GLY A 305 -8.02 -4.25 10.57
N GLU A 306 -7.47 -3.26 11.26
CA GLU A 306 -8.14 -1.99 11.56
C GLU A 306 -7.16 -0.83 11.42
N ARG A 307 -7.68 0.26 10.88
CA ARG A 307 -6.97 1.52 10.74
C ARG A 307 -7.87 2.70 11.01
N VAL A 308 -7.31 3.72 11.65
CA VAL A 308 -7.92 5.04 11.82
C VAL A 308 -6.92 6.12 11.44
N ASP A 309 -7.40 7.12 10.74
CA ASP A 309 -6.65 8.33 10.41
C ASP A 309 -7.44 9.56 10.79
N PHE A 310 -6.74 10.61 11.20
CA PHE A 310 -7.34 11.89 11.51
C PHE A 310 -6.36 13.04 11.27
N LYS A 311 -6.92 14.21 10.95
CA LYS A 311 -6.13 15.39 10.57
C LYS A 311 -6.51 16.58 11.46
N PRO A 312 -5.91 16.69 12.68
CA PRO A 312 -6.29 17.69 13.68
C PRO A 312 -5.95 19.12 13.25
N THR A 313 -5.05 19.28 12.30
CA THR A 313 -4.74 20.55 11.65
C THR A 313 -4.60 20.35 10.15
N PRO A 314 -4.75 21.40 9.33
CA PRO A 314 -4.54 21.27 7.87
C PRO A 314 -3.15 20.74 7.47
N ASN A 315 -2.19 20.81 8.37
CA ASN A 315 -0.80 20.44 8.10
C ASN A 315 -0.36 19.14 8.78
N LEU A 316 -1.15 18.59 9.71
CA LEU A 316 -0.77 17.40 10.47
C LEU A 316 -1.82 16.32 10.30
N GLU A 317 -1.41 15.19 9.78
CA GLU A 317 -2.15 13.92 9.74
C GLU A 317 -1.50 12.94 10.71
N LEU A 318 -2.33 12.16 11.39
CA LEU A 318 -1.92 11.09 12.31
C LEU A 318 -2.72 9.83 11.96
N GLY A 319 -2.05 8.69 11.96
CA GLY A 319 -2.64 7.39 11.69
C GLY A 319 -2.25 6.34 12.72
N ALA A 320 -3.10 5.34 12.86
CA ALA A 320 -2.81 4.14 13.62
C ALA A 320 -3.43 2.93 12.93
N SER A 321 -2.68 1.86 12.79
CA SER A 321 -3.12 0.62 12.16
C SER A 321 -2.62 -0.60 12.93
N GLN A 322 -3.41 -1.67 12.88
CA GLN A 322 -2.97 -2.99 13.28
C GLN A 322 -3.58 -4.06 12.39
N THR A 323 -2.86 -5.18 12.27
CA THR A 323 -3.35 -6.42 11.68
C THR A 323 -3.06 -7.58 12.61
N VAL A 324 -3.91 -8.59 12.55
CA VAL A 324 -3.78 -9.83 13.34
C VAL A 324 -4.00 -11.02 12.43
N LEU A 325 -3.00 -11.88 12.35
CA LEU A 325 -3.07 -13.16 11.66
C LEU A 325 -3.40 -14.25 12.69
N PHE A 326 -4.47 -15.02 12.46
CA PHE A 326 -4.97 -15.99 13.43
C PHE A 326 -5.76 -17.13 12.76
N GLY A 327 -6.05 -18.19 13.52
CA GLY A 327 -6.85 -19.32 13.04
C GLY A 327 -6.17 -20.13 11.93
N GLY A 328 -6.95 -20.74 11.06
CA GLY A 328 -6.50 -21.63 10.00
C GLY A 328 -6.57 -23.10 10.37
N GLN A 329 -6.47 -23.97 9.36
CA GLN A 329 -6.60 -25.41 9.55
C GLN A 329 -5.45 -25.97 10.40
N GLY A 330 -5.80 -26.58 11.54
CA GLY A 330 -4.83 -27.16 12.47
C GLY A 330 -4.25 -26.14 13.46
N SER A 331 -4.63 -24.88 13.41
CA SER A 331 -4.23 -23.89 14.40
C SER A 331 -4.81 -24.22 15.77
N PRO A 332 -4.05 -24.06 16.86
CA PRO A 332 -4.56 -24.22 18.22
C PRO A 332 -5.40 -23.01 18.69
N SER A 333 -5.58 -21.98 17.88
CA SER A 333 -6.42 -20.82 18.20
C SER A 333 -7.89 -21.18 18.20
N PRO A 334 -8.66 -20.84 19.25
CA PRO A 334 -10.10 -21.02 19.23
C PRO A 334 -10.77 -19.99 18.30
N GLU A 335 -11.59 -20.46 17.38
CA GLU A 335 -12.29 -19.65 16.39
C GLU A 335 -13.68 -19.22 16.89
N THR A 336 -13.77 -18.40 17.93
CA THR A 336 -15.05 -17.84 18.38
C THR A 336 -15.17 -16.35 18.04
N ALA A 337 -16.39 -15.88 17.76
CA ALA A 337 -16.63 -14.46 17.47
C ALA A 337 -16.17 -13.53 18.62
N LEU A 338 -16.20 -14.01 19.86
CA LEU A 338 -15.70 -13.26 21.02
C LEU A 338 -14.18 -13.10 20.97
N ASN A 339 -13.46 -14.16 20.58
CA ASN A 339 -12.00 -14.13 20.43
C ASN A 339 -11.57 -13.11 19.35
N TYR A 340 -12.32 -13.04 18.22
CA TYR A 340 -12.08 -12.04 17.18
C TYR A 340 -12.25 -10.62 17.71
N PHE A 341 -13.31 -10.38 18.48
CA PHE A 341 -13.52 -9.06 19.08
C PHE A 341 -12.44 -8.70 20.10
N GLU A 342 -11.98 -9.68 20.88
CA GLU A 342 -10.89 -9.50 21.84
C GLU A 342 -9.55 -9.25 21.16
N LEU A 343 -9.25 -9.94 20.05
CA LEU A 343 -8.04 -9.76 19.24
C LEU A 343 -7.97 -8.39 18.58
N MET A 344 -9.11 -7.91 18.06
CA MET A 344 -9.23 -6.58 17.45
C MET A 344 -9.33 -5.45 18.49
N SER A 345 -9.48 -5.75 19.77
CA SER A 345 -9.43 -4.71 20.79
C SER A 345 -7.98 -4.42 21.19
N PHE A 346 -7.55 -3.17 21.12
CA PHE A 346 -6.24 -2.71 21.65
C PHE A 346 -5.97 -3.12 23.12
N TYR A 347 -6.97 -3.65 23.79
CA TYR A 347 -6.90 -4.08 25.19
C TYR A 347 -6.02 -5.33 25.42
N LYS A 348 -5.85 -6.18 24.41
CA LYS A 348 -5.08 -7.43 24.53
C LYS A 348 -3.87 -7.49 23.59
N LEU A 349 -3.28 -6.35 23.25
CA LEU A 349 -2.00 -6.33 22.53
C LEU A 349 -0.96 -7.21 23.25
N GLY A 350 -0.66 -8.36 22.68
CA GLY A 350 0.45 -9.22 23.08
C GLY A 350 0.23 -10.08 24.33
N GLY A 351 -0.93 -10.70 24.54
CA GLY A 351 -1.09 -11.56 25.70
C GLY A 351 -2.40 -12.29 25.89
N ALA A 352 -3.16 -12.49 24.83
CA ALA A 352 -4.43 -13.23 24.94
C ALA A 352 -4.27 -14.74 25.22
N GLY A 353 -3.04 -15.27 25.15
CA GLY A 353 -2.76 -16.70 25.33
C GLY A 353 -3.19 -17.55 24.14
N TYR A 354 -3.49 -16.91 23.01
CA TYR A 354 -3.80 -17.58 21.75
C TYR A 354 -2.62 -17.42 20.77
N PRO A 355 -2.35 -18.42 19.92
CA PRO A 355 -1.41 -18.30 18.82
C PRO A 355 -1.92 -17.26 17.81
N GLU A 356 -1.15 -16.22 17.61
CA GLU A 356 -1.46 -15.09 16.72
C GLU A 356 -0.17 -14.43 16.26
N SER A 357 -0.23 -13.64 15.19
CA SER A 357 0.84 -12.74 14.79
C SER A 357 0.25 -11.33 14.62
N HIS A 358 0.82 -10.35 15.29
CA HIS A 358 0.37 -8.95 15.29
C HIS A 358 1.40 -8.05 14.66
N GLU A 359 0.93 -7.20 13.75
CA GLU A 359 1.67 -6.06 13.22
C GLU A 359 0.91 -4.79 13.55
N ALA A 360 1.55 -3.81 14.18
CA ALA A 360 0.92 -2.55 14.54
C ALA A 360 1.87 -1.38 14.31
N ALA A 361 1.33 -0.27 13.80
CA ALA A 361 2.08 0.95 13.58
C ALA A 361 1.27 2.21 13.86
N PHE A 362 2.01 3.26 14.27
CA PHE A 362 1.55 4.65 14.27
C PHE A 362 2.29 5.38 13.17
N ASP A 363 1.61 6.36 12.55
CA ASP A 363 2.21 7.16 11.51
C ASP A 363 1.78 8.62 11.58
N PHE A 364 2.57 9.47 10.92
CA PHE A 364 2.28 10.88 10.81
C PHE A 364 2.73 11.44 9.47
N ARG A 365 2.07 12.51 9.03
CA ARG A 365 2.51 13.37 7.93
C ARG A 365 2.36 14.82 8.33
N TYR A 366 3.44 15.58 8.21
CA TYR A 366 3.46 17.01 8.50
C TYR A 366 3.86 17.81 7.26
N THR A 367 2.96 18.64 6.77
CA THR A 367 3.20 19.56 5.66
C THR A 367 3.77 20.87 6.18
N MET A 368 4.85 21.34 5.56
CA MET A 368 5.59 22.56 5.90
C MET A 368 5.33 23.64 4.84
N PRO A 369 4.30 24.51 4.99
CA PRO A 369 3.99 25.53 4.00
C PRO A 369 5.15 26.51 3.75
N GLU A 370 5.93 26.79 4.80
CA GLU A 370 7.07 27.71 4.73
C GLU A 370 8.23 27.13 3.90
N LEU A 371 8.28 25.80 3.73
CA LEU A 371 9.28 25.08 2.94
C LEU A 371 8.65 24.52 1.66
N TRP A 372 7.91 25.37 0.94
CA TRP A 372 7.26 25.00 -0.34
C TRP A 372 6.35 23.79 -0.24
N ASP A 373 5.57 23.71 0.83
CA ASP A 373 4.66 22.61 1.11
C ASP A 373 5.35 21.22 1.15
N SER A 374 6.63 21.19 1.51
CA SER A 374 7.37 19.94 1.73
C SER A 374 6.72 19.15 2.86
N GLN A 375 6.77 17.83 2.75
CA GLN A 375 6.10 16.91 3.66
C GLN A 375 7.14 16.03 4.36
N LEU A 376 7.20 16.12 5.68
CA LEU A 376 7.90 15.17 6.54
C LEU A 376 6.89 14.11 6.96
N TYR A 377 7.21 12.85 6.76
CA TYR A 377 6.34 11.74 7.17
C TYR A 377 7.14 10.63 7.82
N GLY A 378 6.47 9.81 8.59
CA GLY A 378 7.09 8.65 9.20
C GLY A 378 6.08 7.65 9.72
N GLU A 379 6.56 6.43 9.88
CA GLU A 379 5.87 5.32 10.50
C GLU A 379 6.75 4.75 11.61
N TRP A 380 6.12 4.22 12.62
CA TRP A 380 6.77 3.61 13.75
C TRP A 380 5.87 2.52 14.31
N GLY A 381 6.40 1.30 14.45
CA GLY A 381 5.57 0.17 14.81
C GLY A 381 6.34 -1.02 15.37
N GLY A 382 5.61 -2.06 15.74
CA GLY A 382 6.15 -3.30 16.30
C GLY A 382 5.41 -4.53 15.82
N ALA A 383 6.14 -5.64 15.71
CA ALA A 383 5.63 -6.96 15.41
C ALA A 383 5.56 -7.79 16.71
N ASP A 384 4.43 -8.46 16.97
CA ASP A 384 4.21 -9.30 18.17
C ASP A 384 4.59 -8.63 19.52
N THR A 385 4.60 -7.31 19.56
CA THR A 385 5.00 -6.55 20.72
C THR A 385 3.78 -6.11 21.53
N GLY A 386 3.64 -6.63 22.75
CA GLY A 386 2.67 -6.13 23.70
C GLY A 386 2.97 -4.69 24.14
N PHE A 387 2.00 -4.05 24.78
CA PHE A 387 2.18 -2.74 25.40
C PHE A 387 3.39 -2.75 26.35
N LYS A 388 4.41 -1.98 26.03
CA LYS A 388 5.64 -1.89 26.83
C LYS A 388 5.42 -0.94 28.01
N PRO A 389 5.86 -1.27 29.23
CA PRO A 389 5.59 -0.49 30.43
C PRO A 389 6.34 0.83 30.50
N SER A 390 7.38 1.03 29.71
CA SER A 390 8.15 2.27 29.69
C SER A 390 8.12 2.93 28.32
N ILE A 391 8.11 4.28 28.27
CA ILE A 391 8.18 5.04 27.03
C ILE A 391 9.44 4.69 26.22
N ARG A 392 10.55 4.38 26.89
CA ARG A 392 11.80 4.02 26.23
C ARG A 392 11.69 2.68 25.51
N GLU A 393 11.12 1.65 26.16
CA GLU A 393 10.88 0.34 25.55
C GLU A 393 9.89 0.46 24.39
N PHE A 394 8.82 1.25 24.58
CA PHE A 394 7.82 1.52 23.57
C PHE A 394 8.40 2.23 22.32
N LEU A 395 9.38 3.13 22.48
CA LEU A 395 9.95 3.88 21.36
C LEU A 395 11.15 3.18 20.68
N PHE A 396 11.80 2.20 21.32
CA PHE A 396 13.09 1.73 20.85
C PHE A 396 13.32 0.22 20.95
N GLN A 397 12.36 -0.55 21.45
CA GLN A 397 12.52 -1.99 21.58
C GLN A 397 11.62 -2.77 20.62
N ASP A 398 12.22 -3.63 19.80
CA ASP A 398 11.55 -4.49 18.81
C ASP A 398 10.66 -3.69 17.83
N ILE A 399 11.16 -2.55 17.35
CA ILE A 399 10.43 -1.64 16.46
C ILE A 399 11.06 -1.55 15.08
N GLY A 400 10.20 -1.36 14.07
CA GLY A 400 10.57 -0.85 12.76
C GLY A 400 10.13 0.60 12.60
N TYR A 401 10.78 1.35 11.71
CA TYR A 401 10.39 2.71 11.40
C TYR A 401 10.68 3.08 9.95
N ILE A 402 9.84 3.97 9.44
CA ILE A 402 10.04 4.66 8.16
C ILE A 402 10.13 6.16 8.47
N LEU A 403 11.08 6.83 7.84
CA LEU A 403 11.19 8.29 7.87
C LEU A 403 11.39 8.81 6.46
N GLY A 404 10.53 9.72 6.00
CA GLY A 404 10.57 10.25 4.66
C GLY A 404 10.41 11.76 4.60
N LEU A 405 10.99 12.34 3.56
CA LEU A 405 10.83 13.73 3.17
C LEU A 405 10.43 13.81 1.70
N TYR A 406 9.31 14.42 1.41
CA TYR A 406 8.88 14.74 0.06
C TYR A 406 8.90 16.24 -0.16
N MET A 407 9.65 16.68 -1.16
CA MET A 407 9.73 18.06 -1.61
C MET A 407 9.05 18.16 -2.98
N PRO A 408 7.77 18.58 -3.07
CA PRO A 408 6.98 18.55 -4.31
C PRO A 408 7.49 19.49 -5.40
N ARG A 409 8.33 20.46 -5.01
CA ARG A 409 8.95 21.43 -5.91
C ARG A 409 10.31 21.85 -5.38
N ILE A 410 11.37 21.43 -6.05
CA ILE A 410 12.75 21.83 -5.73
C ILE A 410 13.33 22.84 -6.72
N THR A 411 12.55 23.20 -7.75
CA THR A 411 12.91 24.19 -8.75
C THR A 411 11.87 25.29 -8.82
N PRO A 412 12.24 26.55 -9.21
CA PRO A 412 11.32 27.68 -9.24
C PRO A 412 10.14 27.49 -10.21
N ASP A 413 10.30 26.69 -11.27
CA ASP A 413 9.25 26.37 -12.22
C ASP A 413 8.26 25.31 -11.70
N GLY A 414 8.51 24.73 -10.50
CA GLY A 414 7.69 23.72 -9.88
C GLY A 414 7.67 22.36 -10.59
N LYS A 415 8.55 22.15 -11.58
CA LYS A 415 8.58 20.96 -12.44
C LYS A 415 9.52 19.86 -11.97
N SER A 416 10.19 20.02 -10.82
CA SER A 416 11.04 18.98 -10.23
C SER A 416 10.66 18.74 -8.80
N ASP A 417 10.66 17.48 -8.40
CA ASP A 417 10.50 17.05 -7.01
C ASP A 417 11.66 16.18 -6.54
N LEU A 418 11.72 15.99 -5.24
CA LEU A 418 12.66 15.12 -4.57
C LEU A 418 11.96 14.37 -3.45
N ARG A 419 12.22 13.07 -3.37
CA ARG A 419 11.79 12.20 -2.27
C ARG A 419 12.99 11.49 -1.69
N LEU A 420 13.07 11.51 -0.37
CA LEU A 420 14.05 10.79 0.43
C LEU A 420 13.28 9.91 1.39
N GLU A 421 13.67 8.65 1.53
CA GLU A 421 13.05 7.73 2.48
C GLU A 421 14.11 6.83 3.11
N TYR A 422 13.97 6.55 4.39
CA TYR A 422 14.77 5.59 5.12
C TYR A 422 13.85 4.66 5.88
N THR A 423 14.03 3.36 5.67
CA THR A 423 13.30 2.29 6.36
C THR A 423 14.28 1.43 7.13
N ASP A 424 13.94 1.03 8.35
CA ASP A 424 14.76 0.17 9.20
C ASP A 424 13.86 -0.70 10.09
N ASP A 425 13.97 -2.00 9.96
CA ASP A 425 13.35 -2.99 10.84
C ASP A 425 14.38 -3.91 11.53
N VAL A 426 15.66 -3.47 11.49
CA VAL A 426 16.78 -4.14 12.17
C VAL A 426 16.77 -3.78 13.64
N ASN A 427 16.47 -4.72 14.50
CA ASN A 427 16.48 -4.53 15.97
C ASN A 427 17.89 -4.57 16.54
N GLU A 428 18.77 -3.62 16.19
CA GLU A 428 20.12 -3.54 16.73
C GLU A 428 20.19 -2.75 18.05
N GLY A 429 20.74 -3.37 19.06
CA GLY A 429 21.52 -2.64 20.07
C GLY A 429 20.81 -2.22 21.34
N PHE A 430 19.60 -2.69 21.67
CA PHE A 430 19.06 -2.49 23.00
C PHE A 430 19.25 -3.74 23.88
N PRO A 431 19.92 -3.65 25.04
CA PRO A 431 20.02 -4.78 25.97
C PRO A 431 18.63 -5.26 26.40
N GLY A 432 18.31 -6.53 26.13
CA GLY A 432 17.04 -7.15 26.49
C GLY A 432 16.02 -7.19 25.35
N THR A 433 16.42 -6.83 24.11
CA THR A 433 15.64 -7.16 22.93
C THR A 433 15.65 -8.68 22.78
N ASN A 434 14.47 -9.28 22.68
CA ASN A 434 14.36 -10.60 22.09
C ASN A 434 14.59 -10.38 20.60
N ASP A 435 15.47 -11.14 19.96
CA ASP A 435 15.79 -11.06 18.52
C ASP A 435 14.57 -11.37 17.63
N ARG A 436 13.47 -10.64 17.86
CA ARG A 436 12.23 -10.76 17.08
C ARG A 436 12.37 -9.93 15.84
N LEU A 437 12.37 -10.60 14.73
CA LEU A 437 12.40 -9.95 13.43
C LEU A 437 10.99 -9.62 12.97
N TRP A 438 10.83 -8.47 12.34
CA TRP A 438 9.62 -8.09 11.64
C TRP A 438 9.21 -9.19 10.64
N TYR A 439 7.89 -9.32 10.42
CA TYR A 439 7.29 -10.26 9.46
C TYR A 439 7.56 -11.74 9.74
N THR A 440 8.21 -12.07 10.85
CA THR A 440 8.49 -13.45 11.23
C THR A 440 7.74 -13.80 12.53
N ASN A 441 7.30 -15.05 12.64
CA ASN A 441 6.58 -15.51 13.83
C ASN A 441 7.01 -16.94 14.16
N SER A 442 7.03 -17.29 15.45
CA SER A 442 7.43 -18.63 15.93
C SER A 442 6.33 -19.68 15.77
N ILE A 443 5.10 -19.27 15.55
CA ILE A 443 3.92 -20.13 15.43
C ILE A 443 3.46 -20.15 13.97
N TYR A 444 3.17 -18.97 13.39
CA TYR A 444 2.89 -18.79 11.97
C TYR A 444 4.22 -18.66 11.22
N VAL A 445 4.92 -19.80 11.03
CA VAL A 445 6.31 -19.81 10.54
C VAL A 445 6.47 -19.33 9.10
N THR A 446 5.41 -19.31 8.29
CA THR A 446 5.37 -18.65 7.00
C THR A 446 5.35 -17.13 7.11
N GLY A 447 5.26 -16.59 8.33
CA GLY A 447 5.35 -15.18 8.62
C GLY A 447 4.18 -14.34 8.06
N TYR A 448 4.42 -13.05 8.00
CA TYR A 448 3.46 -12.04 7.53
C TYR A 448 3.48 -11.91 6.00
N THR A 449 3.14 -13.02 5.33
CA THR A 449 3.16 -13.13 3.87
C THR A 449 1.81 -13.60 3.32
N TYR A 450 1.57 -13.29 2.05
CA TYR A 450 0.47 -13.82 1.25
C TYR A 450 1.01 -14.29 -0.11
N ASN A 451 0.80 -15.57 -0.44
CA ASN A 451 1.41 -16.22 -1.61
C ASN A 451 2.94 -16.02 -1.69
N GLY A 452 3.63 -16.05 -0.54
CA GLY A 452 5.08 -15.92 -0.44
C GLY A 452 5.63 -14.49 -0.54
N LEU A 453 4.79 -13.47 -0.75
CA LEU A 453 5.18 -12.06 -0.75
C LEU A 453 4.79 -11.39 0.55
N LEU A 454 5.63 -10.47 1.04
CA LEU A 454 5.34 -9.69 2.24
C LEU A 454 4.13 -8.78 2.02
N MET A 455 3.24 -8.73 3.00
CA MET A 455 2.08 -7.83 2.99
C MET A 455 2.43 -6.42 3.48
N GLY A 456 3.51 -6.28 4.26
CA GLY A 456 4.07 -5.00 4.70
C GLY A 456 5.12 -4.45 3.74
N ASP A 457 6.22 -3.92 4.31
CA ASP A 457 7.30 -3.32 3.52
C ASP A 457 8.06 -4.39 2.70
N PRO A 458 8.26 -4.19 1.39
CA PRO A 458 8.95 -5.16 0.54
C PRO A 458 10.44 -5.32 0.82
N ILE A 459 11.07 -4.47 1.64
CA ILE A 459 12.49 -4.62 2.00
C ILE A 459 12.83 -5.95 2.66
N GLY A 460 11.85 -6.60 3.30
CA GLY A 460 12.02 -7.88 3.97
C GLY A 460 12.33 -7.76 5.46
N PRO A 461 12.39 -8.88 6.19
CA PRO A 461 12.76 -8.91 7.60
C PRO A 461 14.25 -8.65 7.79
N ASP A 462 14.62 -8.04 8.93
CA ASP A 462 16.01 -7.73 9.32
C ASP A 462 16.74 -6.91 8.24
N ALA A 463 16.09 -5.84 7.78
CA ALA A 463 16.56 -5.04 6.68
C ALA A 463 16.56 -3.54 7.00
N ARG A 464 17.43 -2.81 6.32
CA ARG A 464 17.41 -1.34 6.28
C ARG A 464 17.64 -0.84 4.87
N GLN A 465 16.95 0.22 4.50
CA GLN A 465 16.99 0.77 3.16
C GLN A 465 17.05 2.31 3.18
N GLY A 466 17.93 2.86 2.36
CA GLY A 466 17.92 4.27 1.98
C GLY A 466 17.45 4.40 0.54
N PHE A 467 16.50 5.28 0.28
CA PHE A 467 15.91 5.52 -1.03
C PHE A 467 15.92 7.01 -1.36
N ILE A 468 16.28 7.33 -2.61
CA ILE A 468 16.27 8.68 -3.15
C ILE A 468 15.59 8.62 -4.52
N ARG A 469 14.63 9.49 -4.78
CA ARG A 469 14.01 9.65 -6.10
C ARG A 469 13.84 11.11 -6.45
N THR A 470 14.11 11.45 -7.70
CA THR A 470 13.79 12.75 -8.28
C THR A 470 13.01 12.59 -9.56
N THR A 471 12.06 13.48 -9.77
CA THR A 471 11.25 13.52 -11.00
C THR A 471 11.37 14.91 -11.63
N ARG A 472 11.51 14.96 -12.95
CA ARG A 472 11.53 16.20 -13.74
C ARG A 472 10.50 16.14 -14.85
N TYR A 473 9.58 17.10 -14.88
CA TYR A 473 8.65 17.32 -15.99
C TYR A 473 9.33 18.17 -17.06
N ILE A 474 9.65 17.54 -18.19
CA ILE A 474 10.22 18.22 -19.36
C ILE A 474 9.12 19.05 -20.03
N TYR A 475 7.98 18.40 -20.27
CA TYR A 475 6.72 19.03 -20.64
C TYR A 475 5.68 18.66 -19.58
N ASN A 476 4.46 19.16 -19.68
CA ASN A 476 3.42 18.82 -18.70
C ASN A 476 2.97 17.34 -18.83
N ASP A 477 3.07 16.80 -20.02
CA ASP A 477 2.72 15.45 -20.45
C ASP A 477 3.92 14.48 -20.51
N LEU A 478 5.15 14.97 -20.30
CA LEU A 478 6.38 14.16 -20.34
C LEU A 478 7.22 14.37 -19.09
N LYS A 479 7.45 13.30 -18.35
CA LYS A 479 8.31 13.29 -17.17
C LYS A 479 9.40 12.22 -17.25
N ILE A 480 10.51 12.50 -16.58
CA ILE A 480 11.64 11.60 -16.39
C ILE A 480 11.85 11.45 -14.88
N GLY A 481 11.94 10.21 -14.41
CA GLY A 481 12.28 9.85 -13.04
C GLY A 481 13.65 9.19 -12.96
N ALA A 482 14.31 9.35 -11.83
CA ALA A 482 15.50 8.57 -11.47
C ALA A 482 15.48 8.26 -9.98
N ASP A 483 15.87 7.04 -9.63
CA ASP A 483 15.95 6.57 -8.26
C ASP A 483 17.25 5.84 -7.96
N LEU A 484 17.65 5.88 -6.69
CA LEU A 484 18.78 5.18 -6.12
C LEU A 484 18.34 4.54 -4.81
N THR A 485 18.61 3.25 -4.66
CA THR A 485 18.29 2.47 -3.47
C THR A 485 19.53 1.76 -2.96
N TYR A 486 19.73 1.77 -1.65
CA TYR A 486 20.71 0.94 -0.98
C TYR A 486 20.06 0.17 0.15
N THR A 487 20.08 -1.15 0.06
CA THR A 487 19.45 -2.06 1.04
C THR A 487 20.50 -2.96 1.68
N GLN A 488 20.44 -3.14 2.99
CA GLN A 488 21.19 -4.14 3.74
C GLN A 488 20.22 -5.10 4.40
N ARG A 489 20.54 -6.42 4.39
CA ARG A 489 19.72 -7.47 5.01
C ARG A 489 20.57 -8.43 5.82
N GLY A 490 20.03 -8.96 6.92
CA GLY A 490 20.63 -10.06 7.68
C GLY A 490 21.58 -9.64 8.78
N ALA A 491 21.41 -8.45 9.37
CA ALA A 491 22.28 -7.97 10.45
C ALA A 491 22.21 -8.87 11.70
N ASN A 492 21.02 -9.43 12.02
CA ASN A 492 20.77 -10.26 13.21
C ASN A 492 20.70 -11.76 12.91
N MET A 493 20.79 -12.17 11.64
CA MET A 493 20.60 -13.57 11.25
C MET A 493 21.82 -14.49 11.47
N GLY A 494 22.94 -13.95 12.00
CA GLY A 494 24.18 -14.72 12.20
C GLY A 494 24.82 -15.23 10.90
N ARG A 495 24.46 -14.66 9.76
CA ARG A 495 25.01 -14.91 8.43
C ARG A 495 25.77 -13.68 7.92
N CYS A 496 26.26 -13.71 6.69
CA CYS A 496 26.84 -12.52 6.07
C CYS A 496 25.75 -11.50 5.75
N ILE A 497 26.02 -10.23 6.04
CA ILE A 497 25.12 -9.14 5.62
C ILE A 497 25.12 -9.10 4.08
N SER A 498 23.93 -9.17 3.50
CA SER A 498 23.70 -8.89 2.08
C SER A 498 23.60 -7.37 1.89
N GLY A 499 24.22 -6.86 0.85
CA GLY A 499 24.15 -5.44 0.47
C GLY A 499 23.76 -5.28 -0.98
N GLU A 500 22.69 -4.57 -1.26
CA GLU A 500 22.17 -4.31 -2.60
C GLU A 500 22.24 -2.82 -2.92
N LEU A 501 22.86 -2.48 -4.06
CA LEU A 501 22.79 -1.15 -4.65
C LEU A 501 21.99 -1.23 -5.94
N ALA A 502 20.86 -0.53 -6.01
CA ALA A 502 20.00 -0.47 -7.18
C ALA A 502 19.85 0.96 -7.69
N MET A 503 19.79 1.11 -9.01
CA MET A 503 19.56 2.38 -9.71
C MET A 503 18.47 2.19 -10.74
N GLY A 504 17.50 3.09 -10.79
CA GLY A 504 16.42 3.08 -11.75
C GLY A 504 16.27 4.41 -12.47
N ALA A 505 15.79 4.33 -13.70
CA ALA A 505 15.34 5.50 -14.45
C ALA A 505 14.08 5.16 -15.23
N ASP A 506 13.16 6.10 -15.30
CA ASP A 506 11.90 5.95 -16.01
C ASP A 506 11.53 7.20 -16.81
N VAL A 507 10.77 6.97 -17.86
CA VAL A 507 10.16 8.01 -18.68
C VAL A 507 8.68 7.69 -18.79
N THR A 508 7.83 8.65 -18.47
CA THR A 508 6.38 8.55 -18.67
C THR A 508 5.92 9.65 -19.62
N TYR A 509 5.12 9.26 -20.60
CA TYR A 509 4.57 10.18 -21.60
C TYR A 509 3.07 9.95 -21.78
N ASP A 510 2.27 10.98 -21.52
CA ASP A 510 0.84 11.00 -21.83
C ASP A 510 0.66 11.31 -23.32
N VAL A 511 0.53 10.26 -24.14
CA VAL A 511 0.38 10.38 -25.62
C VAL A 511 -0.90 11.12 -25.97
N THR A 512 -1.95 10.87 -25.21
CA THR A 512 -3.24 11.59 -25.25
C THR A 512 -3.75 11.76 -23.82
N SER A 513 -4.90 12.40 -23.63
CA SER A 513 -5.56 12.46 -22.32
C SER A 513 -5.91 11.08 -21.74
N SER A 514 -6.07 10.07 -22.59
CA SER A 514 -6.49 8.71 -22.23
C SER A 514 -5.43 7.63 -22.46
N VAL A 515 -4.30 7.94 -23.08
CA VAL A 515 -3.25 6.95 -23.39
C VAL A 515 -1.93 7.44 -22.83
N SER A 516 -1.34 6.66 -21.97
CA SER A 516 0.01 6.90 -21.42
C SER A 516 0.95 5.75 -21.77
N THR A 517 2.23 6.06 -21.83
CA THR A 517 3.31 5.10 -21.97
C THR A 517 4.34 5.31 -20.88
N MET A 518 4.87 4.23 -20.33
CA MET A 518 5.95 4.25 -19.35
C MET A 518 7.04 3.28 -19.76
N MET A 519 8.28 3.74 -19.71
CA MET A 519 9.47 2.91 -19.89
C MET A 519 10.37 3.07 -18.67
N ARG A 520 10.80 1.94 -18.10
CA ARG A 520 11.73 1.90 -16.97
C ARG A 520 12.89 0.96 -17.27
N TYR A 521 14.08 1.36 -16.89
CA TYR A 521 15.25 0.51 -16.80
C TYR A 521 15.82 0.61 -15.39
N ALA A 522 16.16 -0.54 -14.81
CA ALA A 522 16.83 -0.62 -13.52
C ALA A 522 18.01 -1.59 -13.59
N TRP A 523 19.05 -1.29 -12.83
CA TRP A 523 20.27 -2.08 -12.66
C TRP A 523 20.59 -2.18 -11.17
N GLY A 524 21.06 -3.38 -10.74
CA GLY A 524 21.46 -3.61 -9.36
C GLY A 524 22.66 -4.55 -9.23
N GLU A 525 23.43 -4.31 -8.17
CA GLU A 525 24.52 -5.19 -7.69
C GLU A 525 24.18 -5.64 -6.28
N ILE A 526 24.15 -6.97 -6.09
CA ILE A 526 23.92 -7.58 -4.79
C ILE A 526 25.21 -8.28 -4.38
N ARG A 527 25.74 -7.93 -3.21
CA ARG A 527 26.88 -8.60 -2.57
C ARG A 527 26.38 -9.53 -1.48
N ASN A 528 26.99 -10.70 -1.36
CA ASN A 528 26.56 -11.76 -0.45
C ASN A 528 25.09 -12.11 -0.68
N PHE A 529 24.70 -12.37 -1.94
CA PHE A 529 23.35 -12.74 -2.33
C PHE A 529 22.82 -13.87 -1.44
N ASP A 530 21.57 -13.78 -0.99
CA ASP A 530 20.95 -14.69 -0.01
C ASP A 530 21.80 -14.88 1.27
N GLN A 531 22.59 -13.86 1.64
CA GLN A 531 23.48 -13.87 2.80
C GLN A 531 24.57 -14.96 2.74
N GLU A 532 24.93 -15.41 1.53
CA GLU A 532 26.02 -16.33 1.29
C GLU A 532 27.31 -15.59 0.99
N SER A 533 28.35 -15.82 1.82
CA SER A 533 29.64 -15.12 1.70
C SER A 533 30.27 -15.27 0.33
N GLY A 534 30.54 -14.15 -0.33
CA GLY A 534 31.22 -14.08 -1.62
C GLY A 534 30.36 -14.42 -2.84
N VAL A 535 29.09 -14.73 -2.66
CA VAL A 535 28.14 -14.91 -3.76
C VAL A 535 27.61 -13.53 -4.15
N ASN A 536 27.93 -13.07 -5.36
CA ASN A 536 27.48 -11.76 -5.84
C ASN A 536 26.60 -11.94 -7.08
N GLN A 537 25.62 -11.06 -7.25
CA GLN A 537 24.67 -11.07 -8.36
C GLN A 537 24.58 -9.69 -9.00
N LEU A 538 24.40 -9.68 -10.31
CA LEU A 538 24.06 -8.48 -11.09
C LEU A 538 22.70 -8.68 -11.71
N ASP A 539 21.82 -7.72 -11.47
CA ASP A 539 20.44 -7.74 -11.95
C ASP A 539 20.18 -6.61 -12.92
N ASN A 540 19.29 -6.88 -13.88
CA ASN A 540 18.79 -5.89 -14.80
C ASN A 540 17.29 -6.09 -15.00
N LEU A 541 16.56 -4.99 -15.08
CA LEU A 541 15.14 -4.99 -15.38
C LEU A 541 14.85 -3.94 -16.44
N PHE A 542 14.12 -4.34 -17.46
CA PHE A 542 13.50 -3.43 -18.43
C PHE A 542 12.00 -3.61 -18.42
N MET A 543 11.26 -2.51 -18.35
CA MET A 543 9.79 -2.50 -18.39
C MET A 543 9.30 -1.48 -19.41
N LEU A 544 8.30 -1.86 -20.19
CA LEU A 544 7.55 -0.99 -21.09
C LEU A 544 6.05 -1.24 -20.87
N GLN A 545 5.31 -0.19 -20.58
CA GLN A 545 3.87 -0.24 -20.39
C GLN A 545 3.18 0.75 -21.32
N VAL A 546 2.06 0.32 -21.88
CA VAL A 546 1.08 1.19 -22.55
C VAL A 546 -0.22 1.02 -21.79
N LYS A 547 -0.78 2.12 -21.29
CA LYS A 547 -2.02 2.13 -20.51
C LYS A 547 -3.03 3.05 -21.17
N TYR A 548 -4.27 2.58 -21.25
CA TYR A 548 -5.44 3.33 -21.66
C TYR A 548 -6.35 3.49 -20.43
N ASP A 549 -6.73 4.70 -20.11
CA ASP A 549 -7.71 5.06 -19.09
C ASP A 549 -8.87 5.79 -19.81
N TYR A 550 -10.11 5.31 -19.58
CA TYR A 550 -11.32 5.83 -20.27
C TYR A 550 -11.79 7.12 -19.65
#